data_634276611df8d114476b09e0428d4b97
#
_entry.id   634276611df8d114476b09e0428d4b97
#
_cell.length_a   1.000
_cell.length_b   1.000
_cell.length_c   1.000
_cell.angle_alpha   90.00
_cell.angle_beta   90.00
_cell.angle_gamma   90.00
#
_symmetry.space_group_name_H-M   'P 1'
#
loop_
_entity.id
_entity.type
_entity.pdbx_description
1 polymer ?
#
loop_
_entity_poly.entity_id
_entity_poly.type
_entity_poly.pdbx_seq_one_letter_code
_entity_poly.pdbx_strand_id
1 'polypeptide(L)'
;LRTDPLSRTGRLRTDPRSRTVREGDGRMPLLEHLEELRRRLIRSVAAVSLGAVACWILYPQILDLLLEPYCQIRGSNIGSTTFGSGCELLVTDPLEPFGVRMMVAGYGGVALAMPVLLWQAWRFVAPGLHVAERRWAIPFVTLGVLLFASGCGLAYWSIPRALDFLIGIGGPDLVSVFSPSRYLGFVVKMMLAFGLGFEFPLVLVFLQLIGVLTPAALRRTRRYAVVGIVALVAVLTPSGDPFTLLILSVPMLLFYELAILVGALRDRRRRRARVR
;
A
#
# COMPACT_ATOMS: atom_id res chain seq x y z
N LEU A 1 51.44 51.37 61.89
CA LEU A 1 50.35 52.30 61.51
C LEU A 1 49.53 51.68 60.37
N ARG A 2 48.34 51.20 60.74
CA ARG A 2 47.01 51.63 60.31
C ARG A 2 46.58 50.89 59.07
N THR A 3 45.66 50.06 59.13
CA THR A 3 44.24 49.96 59.39
C THR A 3 43.59 49.13 58.21
N ASP A 4 43.00 48.06 58.58
CA ASP A 4 41.79 47.52 57.89
C ASP A 4 40.74 48.62 57.72
N PRO A 5 39.65 48.47 56.97
CA PRO A 5 38.81 47.27 56.82
C PRO A 5 38.09 47.22 55.50
N LEU A 6 37.36 46.17 55.23
CA LEU A 6 35.89 46.11 55.00
C LEU A 6 35.50 44.95 54.13
N SER A 7 34.94 44.01 54.81
CA SER A 7 33.94 43.07 54.33
C SER A 7 33.00 43.63 53.24
N ARG A 8 32.90 42.98 52.11
CA ARG A 8 31.68 43.05 51.28
C ARG A 8 31.19 41.64 51.03
N THR A 9 30.29 41.25 51.92
CA THR A 9 29.37 40.16 51.69
C THR A 9 28.56 40.40 50.42
N GLY A 10 29.01 39.90 49.30
CA GLY A 10 28.22 39.79 48.08
C GLY A 10 27.18 38.69 48.24
N ARG A 11 25.97 39.03 48.58
CA ARG A 11 24.82 38.16 48.51
C ARG A 11 24.71 37.65 47.06
N LEU A 12 25.00 36.38 46.86
CA LEU A 12 24.60 35.67 45.64
C LEU A 12 23.07 35.66 45.55
N ARG A 13 22.57 36.60 44.77
CA ARG A 13 21.19 36.66 44.36
C ARG A 13 20.94 35.44 43.49
N THR A 14 20.41 34.38 44.07
CA THR A 14 19.92 33.22 43.34
C THR A 14 18.73 33.68 42.51
N ASP A 15 18.97 33.83 41.21
CA ASP A 15 17.93 34.07 40.21
C ASP A 15 17.11 32.78 40.05
N PRO A 16 15.82 32.73 40.43
CA PRO A 16 14.99 31.54 40.31
C PRO A 16 14.51 31.28 38.89
N ARG A 17 15.14 31.88 37.88
CA ARG A 17 14.71 31.78 36.47
C ARG A 17 15.65 30.98 35.57
N SER A 18 16.64 30.29 36.10
CA SER A 18 17.29 29.24 35.30
C SER A 18 16.38 28.01 35.26
N ARG A 19 15.20 28.14 34.58
CA ARG A 19 14.54 27.00 33.98
C ARG A 19 15.56 26.46 32.97
N THR A 20 16.31 25.47 33.38
CA THR A 20 16.97 24.58 32.46
C THR A 20 15.93 24.08 31.48
N VAL A 21 15.91 24.69 30.31
CA VAL A 21 15.32 24.09 29.13
C VAL A 21 16.12 22.82 28.95
N ARG A 22 15.60 21.71 29.47
CA ARG A 22 16.02 20.39 29.06
C ARG A 22 15.73 20.36 27.55
N GLU A 23 16.76 20.61 26.77
CA GLU A 23 16.78 20.21 25.36
C GLU A 23 16.38 18.73 25.34
N GLY A 24 15.14 18.50 24.97
CA GLY A 24 14.58 17.16 24.86
C GLY A 24 15.42 16.40 23.86
N ASP A 25 16.20 15.48 24.40
CA ASP A 25 16.79 14.38 23.66
C ASP A 25 15.69 13.84 22.73
N GLY A 26 15.90 13.88 21.42
CA GLY A 26 14.88 13.62 20.38
C GLY A 26 14.38 12.16 20.33
N ARG A 27 14.39 11.49 21.47
CA ARG A 27 13.82 10.16 21.71
C ARG A 27 12.45 10.35 22.34
N MET A 28 11.40 10.33 21.52
CA MET A 28 10.05 10.16 22.04
C MET A 28 10.02 8.92 22.94
N PRO A 29 9.53 9.01 24.19
CA PRO A 29 9.34 7.85 25.03
C PRO A 29 8.42 6.85 24.31
N LEU A 30 8.71 5.56 24.40
CA LEU A 30 7.98 4.48 23.71
C LEU A 30 6.45 4.59 23.88
N LEU A 31 6.02 5.06 25.05
CA LEU A 31 4.59 5.27 25.34
C LEU A 31 3.94 6.34 24.45
N GLU A 32 4.64 7.44 24.20
CA GLU A 32 4.15 8.52 23.33
C GLU A 32 4.06 8.04 21.87
N HIS A 33 5.01 7.23 21.42
CA HIS A 33 4.99 6.60 20.10
C HIS A 33 3.82 5.62 19.94
N LEU A 34 3.51 4.83 20.98
CA LEU A 34 2.37 3.91 20.99
C LEU A 34 1.03 4.66 21.00
N GLU A 35 0.94 5.79 21.70
CA GLU A 35 -0.26 6.62 21.69
C GLU A 35 -0.49 7.27 20.32
N GLU A 36 0.59 7.71 19.67
CA GLU A 36 0.54 8.22 18.30
C GLU A 36 0.08 7.14 17.32
N LEU A 37 0.61 5.92 17.42
CA LEU A 37 0.21 4.76 16.60
C LEU A 37 -1.28 4.46 16.78
N ARG A 38 -1.76 4.39 18.02
CA ARG A 38 -3.18 4.14 18.32
C ARG A 38 -4.08 5.18 17.67
N ARG A 39 -3.75 6.45 17.82
CA ARG A 39 -4.53 7.57 17.25
C ARG A 39 -4.59 7.52 15.72
N ARG A 40 -3.48 7.13 15.08
CA ARG A 40 -3.41 6.97 13.63
C ARG A 40 -4.18 5.75 13.16
N LEU A 41 -4.06 4.64 13.88
CA LEU A 41 -4.82 3.42 13.59
C LEU A 41 -6.32 3.67 13.65
N ILE A 42 -6.81 4.38 14.67
CA ILE A 42 -8.24 4.73 14.80
C ILE A 42 -8.70 5.57 13.59
N ARG A 43 -7.90 6.55 13.13
CA ARG A 43 -8.23 7.34 11.94
C ARG A 43 -8.23 6.51 10.67
N SER A 44 -7.29 5.58 10.53
CA SER A 44 -7.23 4.66 9.39
C SER A 44 -8.45 3.73 9.36
N VAL A 45 -8.81 3.15 10.50
CA VAL A 45 -10.02 2.30 10.62
C VAL A 45 -11.27 3.11 10.33
N ALA A 46 -11.39 4.33 10.86
CA ALA A 46 -12.54 5.20 10.56
C ALA A 46 -12.63 5.52 9.05
N ALA A 47 -11.52 5.81 8.38
CA ALA A 47 -11.49 6.05 6.95
C ALA A 47 -11.92 4.81 6.14
N VAL A 48 -11.43 3.63 6.51
CA VAL A 48 -11.82 2.35 5.89
C VAL A 48 -13.32 2.08 6.11
N SER A 49 -13.82 2.30 7.32
CA SER A 49 -15.24 2.12 7.63
C SER A 49 -16.14 3.06 6.82
N LEU A 50 -15.75 4.34 6.69
CA LEU A 50 -16.47 5.29 5.84
C LEU A 50 -16.43 4.89 4.36
N GLY A 51 -15.28 4.44 3.88
CA GLY A 51 -15.12 3.90 2.54
C GLY A 51 -15.98 2.65 2.32
N ALA A 52 -16.05 1.75 3.30
CA ALA A 52 -16.89 0.56 3.23
C ALA A 52 -18.39 0.90 3.17
N VAL A 53 -18.84 1.89 3.95
CA VAL A 53 -20.23 2.39 3.87
C VAL A 53 -20.50 2.99 2.50
N ALA A 54 -19.59 3.79 1.94
CA ALA A 54 -19.73 4.33 0.59
C ALA A 54 -19.82 3.23 -0.46
N CYS A 55 -18.95 2.21 -0.40
CA CYS A 55 -19.01 1.05 -1.31
C CYS A 55 -20.29 0.21 -1.11
N TRP A 56 -20.80 0.13 0.10
CA TRP A 56 -22.09 -0.55 0.37
C TRP A 56 -23.26 0.14 -0.33
N ILE A 57 -23.27 1.48 -0.34
CA ILE A 57 -24.30 2.28 -1.02
C ILE A 57 -24.13 2.20 -2.54
N LEU A 58 -22.90 2.26 -3.04
CA LEU A 58 -22.54 2.21 -4.45
C LEU A 58 -22.44 0.77 -5.00
N TYR A 59 -22.84 -0.23 -4.20
CA TYR A 59 -22.69 -1.65 -4.56
C TYR A 59 -23.22 -2.02 -5.94
N PRO A 60 -24.41 -1.54 -6.41
CA PRO A 60 -24.90 -1.92 -7.75
C PRO A 60 -23.92 -1.49 -8.85
N GLN A 61 -23.41 -0.26 -8.81
CA GLN A 61 -22.49 0.27 -9.82
C GLN A 61 -21.14 -0.45 -9.79
N ILE A 62 -20.65 -0.77 -8.56
CA ILE A 62 -19.42 -1.53 -8.40
C ILE A 62 -19.59 -2.96 -8.92
N LEU A 63 -20.74 -3.57 -8.67
CA LEU A 63 -21.04 -4.92 -9.14
C LEU A 63 -21.04 -5.00 -10.68
N ASP A 64 -21.70 -4.06 -11.34
CA ASP A 64 -21.73 -3.98 -12.82
C ASP A 64 -20.31 -3.89 -13.39
N LEU A 65 -19.46 -3.03 -12.80
CA LEU A 65 -18.07 -2.90 -13.19
C LEU A 65 -17.28 -4.21 -12.98
N LEU A 66 -17.49 -4.88 -11.85
CA LEU A 66 -16.76 -6.11 -11.54
C LEU A 66 -17.24 -7.32 -12.35
N LEU A 67 -18.47 -7.31 -12.86
CA LEU A 67 -19.01 -8.36 -13.72
C LEU A 67 -18.61 -8.21 -15.20
N GLU A 68 -18.26 -7.02 -15.64
CA GLU A 68 -17.91 -6.76 -17.04
C GLU A 68 -16.80 -7.70 -17.58
N PRO A 69 -15.67 -7.96 -16.87
CA PRO A 69 -14.65 -8.89 -17.34
C PRO A 69 -15.15 -10.33 -17.52
N TYR A 70 -16.12 -10.74 -16.69
CA TYR A 70 -16.75 -12.07 -16.81
C TYR A 70 -17.63 -12.18 -18.05
N CYS A 71 -18.39 -11.12 -18.34
CA CYS A 71 -19.24 -11.06 -19.51
C CYS A 71 -18.46 -11.14 -20.83
N GLN A 72 -17.28 -10.54 -20.88
CA GLN A 72 -16.40 -10.56 -22.05
C GLN A 72 -15.97 -11.99 -22.43
N ILE A 73 -15.71 -12.84 -21.45
CA ILE A 73 -15.26 -14.23 -21.68
C ILE A 73 -16.44 -15.10 -22.14
N ARG A 74 -17.60 -14.94 -21.53
CA ARG A 74 -18.78 -15.75 -21.82
C ARG A 74 -19.35 -15.48 -23.22
N GLY A 75 -19.19 -14.27 -23.74
CA GLY A 75 -19.60 -13.91 -25.12
C GLY A 75 -18.80 -14.58 -26.22
N SER A 76 -17.61 -15.12 -25.92
CA SER A 76 -16.72 -15.67 -26.95
C SER A 76 -16.72 -17.19 -27.06
N ASN A 77 -16.94 -17.97 -26.00
CA ASN A 77 -16.68 -19.42 -26.04
C ASN A 77 -17.52 -20.34 -25.13
N ILE A 78 -18.39 -19.81 -24.27
CA ILE A 78 -19.18 -20.69 -23.42
C ILE A 78 -20.55 -20.88 -24.07
N GLY A 79 -20.76 -22.09 -24.64
CA GLY A 79 -21.96 -22.51 -25.29
C GLY A 79 -23.22 -22.11 -24.50
N SER A 80 -24.24 -21.70 -25.22
CA SER A 80 -25.59 -21.40 -24.77
C SER A 80 -26.11 -22.54 -23.88
N THR A 81 -25.72 -22.57 -22.64
CA THR A 81 -26.38 -23.42 -21.65
C THR A 81 -27.69 -22.79 -21.26
N THR A 82 -28.72 -23.59 -21.14
CA THR A 82 -30.16 -23.35 -20.99
C THR A 82 -30.57 -22.44 -19.79
N PHE A 83 -29.64 -21.80 -19.11
CA PHE A 83 -29.89 -20.90 -17.99
C PHE A 83 -29.51 -19.45 -18.37
N GLY A 84 -30.43 -18.73 -18.93
CA GLY A 84 -30.40 -17.28 -19.12
C GLY A 84 -29.45 -16.77 -20.21
N SER A 85 -29.88 -15.83 -21.01
CA SER A 85 -29.13 -15.12 -22.06
C SER A 85 -28.24 -13.99 -21.50
N GLY A 86 -27.90 -14.01 -20.21
CA GLY A 86 -27.19 -12.93 -19.51
C GLY A 86 -25.92 -13.37 -18.78
N CYS A 87 -25.16 -12.40 -18.35
CA CYS A 87 -23.97 -12.56 -17.51
C CYS A 87 -24.32 -12.89 -16.05
N GLU A 88 -25.26 -13.81 -15.84
CA GLU A 88 -25.76 -14.15 -14.52
C GLU A 88 -24.85 -15.16 -13.83
N LEU A 89 -24.51 -14.90 -12.59
CA LEU A 89 -23.81 -15.83 -11.70
C LEU A 89 -24.83 -16.68 -10.94
N LEU A 90 -24.56 -17.97 -10.83
CA LEU A 90 -25.43 -18.90 -10.13
C LEU A 90 -25.27 -18.77 -8.62
N VAL A 91 -26.30 -18.26 -7.94
CA VAL A 91 -26.37 -18.23 -6.47
C VAL A 91 -26.75 -19.60 -5.94
N THR A 92 -25.89 -20.20 -5.12
CA THR A 92 -26.13 -21.54 -4.58
C THR A 92 -26.54 -21.52 -3.09
N ASP A 93 -26.28 -20.43 -2.39
CA ASP A 93 -26.59 -20.25 -0.98
C ASP A 93 -27.37 -18.94 -0.75
N PRO A 94 -28.47 -18.93 0.01
CA PRO A 94 -29.27 -17.75 0.30
C PRO A 94 -28.48 -16.62 0.98
N LEU A 95 -27.42 -16.93 1.74
CA LEU A 95 -26.56 -15.95 2.44
C LEU A 95 -25.43 -15.43 1.57
N GLU A 96 -25.16 -16.06 0.44
CA GLU A 96 -24.07 -15.70 -0.44
C GLU A 96 -24.15 -14.23 -0.94
N PRO A 97 -25.29 -13.68 -1.39
CA PRO A 97 -25.37 -12.29 -1.84
C PRO A 97 -25.03 -11.28 -0.75
N PHE A 98 -25.43 -11.55 0.50
CA PHE A 98 -25.07 -10.70 1.63
C PHE A 98 -23.56 -10.73 1.90
N GLY A 99 -22.98 -11.93 1.94
CA GLY A 99 -21.53 -12.11 2.14
C GLY A 99 -20.70 -11.41 1.05
N VAL A 100 -21.12 -11.53 -0.21
CA VAL A 100 -20.48 -10.85 -1.34
C VAL A 100 -20.55 -9.33 -1.18
N ARG A 101 -21.71 -8.78 -0.85
CA ARG A 101 -21.87 -7.33 -0.65
C ARG A 101 -20.99 -6.84 0.50
N MET A 102 -20.91 -7.56 1.61
CA MET A 102 -20.05 -7.24 2.74
C MET A 102 -18.56 -7.28 2.33
N MET A 103 -18.17 -8.30 1.58
CA MET A 103 -16.80 -8.48 1.08
C MET A 103 -16.40 -7.35 0.12
N VAL A 104 -17.22 -7.03 -0.88
CA VAL A 104 -16.97 -5.93 -1.82
C VAL A 104 -16.90 -4.59 -1.10
N ALA A 105 -17.79 -4.35 -0.13
CA ALA A 105 -17.75 -3.14 0.68
C ALA A 105 -16.47 -3.05 1.52
N GLY A 106 -16.03 -4.14 2.14
CA GLY A 106 -14.81 -4.17 2.94
C GLY A 106 -13.55 -3.90 2.11
N TYR A 107 -13.34 -4.66 1.04
CA TYR A 107 -12.16 -4.47 0.17
C TYR A 107 -12.20 -3.12 -0.58
N GLY A 108 -13.37 -2.72 -1.08
CA GLY A 108 -13.56 -1.42 -1.71
C GLY A 108 -13.34 -0.27 -0.73
N GLY A 109 -13.74 -0.44 0.53
CA GLY A 109 -13.48 0.50 1.60
C GLY A 109 -11.98 0.73 1.84
N VAL A 110 -11.17 -0.34 1.83
CA VAL A 110 -9.71 -0.23 1.90
C VAL A 110 -9.16 0.52 0.70
N ALA A 111 -9.63 0.19 -0.51
CA ALA A 111 -9.19 0.85 -1.74
C ALA A 111 -9.51 2.35 -1.75
N LEU A 112 -10.73 2.74 -1.35
CA LEU A 112 -11.12 4.16 -1.25
C LEU A 112 -10.38 4.90 -0.13
N ALA A 113 -10.05 4.21 0.96
CA ALA A 113 -9.30 4.80 2.06
C ALA A 113 -7.80 4.95 1.77
N MET A 114 -7.29 4.43 0.66
CA MET A 114 -5.85 4.39 0.33
C MET A 114 -5.14 5.76 0.45
N PRO A 115 -5.71 6.88 -0.01
CA PRO A 115 -5.09 8.19 0.18
C PRO A 115 -4.88 8.55 1.66
N VAL A 116 -5.86 8.20 2.50
CA VAL A 116 -5.79 8.45 3.95
C VAL A 116 -4.78 7.51 4.61
N LEU A 117 -4.79 6.23 4.22
CA LEU A 117 -3.84 5.23 4.74
C LEU A 117 -2.39 5.63 4.44
N LEU A 118 -2.09 6.01 3.20
CA LEU A 118 -0.77 6.49 2.79
C LEU A 118 -0.37 7.76 3.54
N TRP A 119 -1.31 8.69 3.73
CA TRP A 119 -1.08 9.90 4.52
C TRP A 119 -0.76 9.59 5.98
N GLN A 120 -1.51 8.68 6.61
CA GLN A 120 -1.25 8.28 7.99
C GLN A 120 0.09 7.53 8.13
N ALA A 121 0.41 6.65 7.17
CA ALA A 121 1.69 5.96 7.11
C ALA A 121 2.85 6.96 6.97
N TRP A 122 2.76 7.92 6.04
CA TRP A 122 3.75 8.97 5.89
C TRP A 122 3.95 9.76 7.18
N ARG A 123 2.87 10.25 7.77
CA ARG A 123 2.95 11.04 9.02
C ARG A 123 3.52 10.26 10.19
N PHE A 124 3.33 8.94 10.23
CA PHE A 124 3.91 8.09 11.27
C PHE A 124 5.44 8.02 11.19
N VAL A 125 5.96 8.04 9.98
CA VAL A 125 7.41 7.96 9.77
C VAL A 125 8.08 9.34 9.66
N ALA A 126 7.32 10.37 9.32
CA ALA A 126 7.82 11.75 9.14
C ALA A 126 8.59 12.35 10.33
N PRO A 127 8.33 12.02 11.62
CA PRO A 127 9.17 12.47 12.73
C PRO A 127 10.64 12.05 12.63
N GLY A 128 10.91 10.90 11.98
CA GLY A 128 12.27 10.43 11.72
C GLY A 128 12.97 11.09 10.52
N LEU A 129 12.30 11.96 9.77
CA LEU A 129 12.85 12.63 8.59
C LEU A 129 13.37 14.04 8.90
N HIS A 130 14.39 14.48 8.15
CA HIS A 130 14.85 15.87 8.20
C HIS A 130 13.74 16.84 7.77
N VAL A 131 13.73 18.06 8.36
CA VAL A 131 12.69 19.08 8.11
C VAL A 131 12.52 19.36 6.62
N ALA A 132 13.60 19.34 5.84
CA ALA A 132 13.57 19.53 4.39
C ALA A 132 12.86 18.40 3.61
N GLU A 133 12.73 17.22 4.21
CA GLU A 133 12.14 16.05 3.57
C GLU A 133 10.63 15.93 3.84
N ARG A 134 10.12 16.61 4.86
CA ARG A 134 8.67 16.63 5.19
C ARG A 134 7.80 17.24 4.09
N ARG A 135 8.34 18.14 3.27
CA ARG A 135 7.63 18.73 2.12
C ARG A 135 7.28 17.73 1.02
N TRP A 136 7.90 16.55 1.02
CA TRP A 136 7.62 15.49 0.04
C TRP A 136 6.39 14.63 0.37
N ALA A 137 5.65 14.97 1.44
CA ALA A 137 4.46 14.24 1.85
C ALA A 137 3.38 14.18 0.75
N ILE A 138 3.03 15.33 0.17
CA ILE A 138 1.98 15.40 -0.86
C ILE A 138 2.40 14.65 -2.14
N PRO A 139 3.58 14.92 -2.75
CA PRO A 139 4.04 14.14 -3.89
C PRO A 139 4.09 12.63 -3.63
N PHE A 140 4.50 12.22 -2.42
CA PHE A 140 4.58 10.81 -2.03
C PHE A 140 3.21 10.16 -2.01
N VAL A 141 2.23 10.77 -1.33
CA VAL A 141 0.86 10.26 -1.25
C VAL A 141 0.19 10.24 -2.62
N THR A 142 0.37 11.30 -3.42
CA THR A 142 -0.20 11.36 -4.77
C THR A 142 0.38 10.25 -5.66
N LEU A 143 1.71 10.05 -5.61
CA LEU A 143 2.36 8.98 -6.36
C LEU A 143 1.87 7.60 -5.91
N GLY A 144 1.72 7.37 -4.61
CA GLY A 144 1.18 6.13 -4.07
C GLY A 144 -0.24 5.86 -4.56
N VAL A 145 -1.14 6.84 -4.47
CA VAL A 145 -2.51 6.69 -4.98
C VAL A 145 -2.52 6.35 -6.47
N LEU A 146 -1.65 6.98 -7.27
CA LEU A 146 -1.53 6.68 -8.70
C LEU A 146 -0.96 5.28 -8.96
N LEU A 147 0.04 4.86 -8.20
CA LEU A 147 0.59 3.50 -8.27
C LEU A 147 -0.45 2.47 -7.88
N PHE A 148 -1.15 2.67 -6.75
CA PHE A 148 -2.23 1.79 -6.34
C PHE A 148 -3.33 1.67 -7.41
N ALA A 149 -3.81 2.79 -7.93
CA ALA A 149 -4.82 2.81 -8.99
C ALA A 149 -4.33 2.12 -10.27
N SER A 150 -3.06 2.31 -10.66
CA SER A 150 -2.48 1.64 -11.82
C SER A 150 -2.35 0.12 -11.60
N GLY A 151 -2.03 -0.32 -10.37
CA GLY A 151 -2.03 -1.74 -9.99
C GLY A 151 -3.42 -2.35 -10.08
N CYS A 152 -4.44 -1.69 -9.53
CA CYS A 152 -5.84 -2.12 -9.67
C CYS A 152 -6.27 -2.19 -11.15
N GLY A 153 -5.89 -1.19 -11.96
CA GLY A 153 -6.17 -1.17 -13.39
C GLY A 153 -5.50 -2.32 -14.15
N LEU A 154 -4.24 -2.63 -13.82
CA LEU A 154 -3.54 -3.76 -14.41
C LEU A 154 -4.18 -5.10 -14.01
N ALA A 155 -4.61 -5.24 -12.75
CA ALA A 155 -5.35 -6.40 -12.29
C ALA A 155 -6.65 -6.57 -13.09
N TYR A 156 -7.46 -5.52 -13.17
CA TYR A 156 -8.71 -5.54 -13.90
C TYR A 156 -8.53 -5.94 -15.38
N TRP A 157 -7.53 -5.38 -16.04
CA TRP A 157 -7.17 -5.73 -17.42
C TRP A 157 -6.71 -7.18 -17.56
N SER A 158 -6.08 -7.76 -16.55
CA SER A 158 -5.55 -9.13 -16.59
C SER A 158 -6.58 -10.19 -16.26
N ILE A 159 -7.71 -9.84 -15.58
CA ILE A 159 -8.75 -10.78 -15.13
C ILE A 159 -9.28 -11.67 -16.26
N PRO A 160 -9.73 -11.15 -17.44
CA PRO A 160 -10.26 -12.01 -18.49
C PRO A 160 -9.25 -13.05 -18.95
N ARG A 161 -8.00 -12.66 -19.10
CA ARG A 161 -6.90 -13.54 -19.55
C ARG A 161 -6.55 -14.61 -18.53
N ALA A 162 -6.57 -14.22 -17.24
CA ALA A 162 -6.33 -15.15 -16.14
C ALA A 162 -7.44 -16.20 -16.08
N LEU A 163 -8.69 -15.79 -16.27
CA LEU A 163 -9.83 -16.69 -16.28
C LEU A 163 -9.80 -17.62 -17.49
N ASP A 164 -9.52 -17.09 -18.68
CA ASP A 164 -9.36 -17.89 -19.90
C ASP A 164 -8.29 -18.98 -19.72
N PHE A 165 -7.16 -18.61 -19.10
CA PHE A 165 -6.09 -19.55 -18.79
C PHE A 165 -6.54 -20.63 -17.81
N LEU A 166 -7.20 -20.24 -16.70
CA LEU A 166 -7.67 -21.18 -15.68
C LEU A 166 -8.74 -22.15 -16.23
N ILE A 167 -9.68 -21.62 -17.03
CA ILE A 167 -10.73 -22.43 -17.67
C ILE A 167 -10.11 -23.37 -18.70
N GLY A 168 -9.14 -22.87 -19.49
CA GLY A 168 -8.49 -23.64 -20.54
C GLY A 168 -7.71 -24.86 -20.03
N ILE A 169 -7.13 -24.79 -18.81
CA ILE A 169 -6.46 -25.93 -18.19
C ILE A 169 -7.44 -27.06 -17.85
N GLY A 170 -8.69 -26.73 -17.56
CA GLY A 170 -9.70 -27.73 -17.22
C GLY A 170 -10.12 -28.66 -18.37
N GLY A 171 -9.81 -28.28 -19.61
CA GLY A 171 -10.15 -29.05 -20.82
C GLY A 171 -11.62 -28.85 -21.25
N PRO A 172 -11.98 -29.41 -22.43
CA PRO A 172 -13.29 -29.18 -23.05
C PRO A 172 -14.47 -29.88 -22.34
N ASP A 173 -14.17 -30.85 -21.48
CA ASP A 173 -15.20 -31.68 -20.83
C ASP A 173 -15.73 -31.04 -19.53
N LEU A 174 -15.13 -29.91 -19.06
CA LEU A 174 -15.55 -29.24 -17.84
C LEU A 174 -16.31 -27.96 -18.14
N VAL A 175 -17.57 -27.95 -17.75
CA VAL A 175 -18.40 -26.71 -17.78
C VAL A 175 -18.13 -25.90 -16.53
N SER A 176 -17.47 -24.76 -16.69
CA SER A 176 -17.18 -23.88 -15.56
C SER A 176 -18.39 -23.01 -15.19
N VAL A 177 -18.96 -23.25 -14.01
CA VAL A 177 -20.00 -22.43 -13.41
C VAL A 177 -19.42 -21.77 -12.15
N PHE A 178 -19.36 -20.45 -12.15
CA PHE A 178 -18.84 -19.71 -10.99
C PHE A 178 -19.96 -19.19 -10.10
N SER A 179 -19.78 -19.35 -8.80
CA SER A 179 -20.64 -18.67 -7.81
C SER A 179 -20.17 -17.22 -7.62
N PRO A 180 -21.09 -16.29 -7.27
CA PRO A 180 -20.77 -14.87 -7.03
C PRO A 180 -19.63 -14.67 -6.03
N SER A 181 -19.62 -15.40 -4.93
CA SER A 181 -18.60 -15.29 -3.88
C SER A 181 -17.20 -15.65 -4.37
N ARG A 182 -17.09 -16.71 -5.18
CA ARG A 182 -15.79 -17.15 -5.71
C ARG A 182 -15.27 -16.20 -6.78
N TYR A 183 -16.11 -15.82 -7.73
CA TYR A 183 -15.71 -14.92 -8.80
C TYR A 183 -15.36 -13.51 -8.27
N LEU A 184 -16.32 -12.87 -7.58
CA LEU A 184 -16.09 -11.51 -7.04
C LEU A 184 -14.98 -11.49 -5.99
N GLY A 185 -14.89 -12.56 -5.17
CA GLY A 185 -13.79 -12.72 -4.22
C GLY A 185 -12.43 -12.79 -4.90
N PHE A 186 -12.33 -13.50 -6.02
CA PHE A 186 -11.12 -13.53 -6.84
C PHE A 186 -10.78 -12.14 -7.38
N VAL A 187 -11.75 -11.46 -8.02
CA VAL A 187 -11.56 -10.14 -8.62
C VAL A 187 -11.08 -9.10 -7.62
N VAL A 188 -11.81 -8.93 -6.48
CA VAL A 188 -11.47 -7.88 -5.51
C VAL A 188 -10.14 -8.16 -4.79
N LYS A 189 -9.85 -9.43 -4.47
CA LYS A 189 -8.56 -9.81 -3.88
C LYS A 189 -7.42 -9.57 -4.87
N MET A 190 -7.61 -9.89 -6.14
CA MET A 190 -6.62 -9.67 -7.19
C MET A 190 -6.35 -8.17 -7.38
N MET A 191 -7.38 -7.34 -7.46
CA MET A 191 -7.23 -5.89 -7.56
C MET A 191 -6.48 -5.32 -6.34
N LEU A 192 -6.82 -5.76 -5.13
CA LEU A 192 -6.14 -5.31 -3.93
C LEU A 192 -4.68 -5.79 -3.87
N ALA A 193 -4.42 -7.05 -4.24
CA ALA A 193 -3.06 -7.61 -4.27
C ALA A 193 -2.15 -6.85 -5.25
N PHE A 194 -2.64 -6.56 -6.44
CA PHE A 194 -1.91 -5.77 -7.44
C PHE A 194 -1.75 -4.32 -7.01
N GLY A 195 -2.81 -3.70 -6.48
CA GLY A 195 -2.75 -2.33 -5.94
C GLY A 195 -1.69 -2.20 -4.85
N LEU A 196 -1.69 -3.09 -3.86
CA LEU A 196 -0.69 -3.12 -2.79
C LEU A 196 0.71 -3.51 -3.31
N GLY A 197 0.80 -4.42 -4.27
CA GLY A 197 2.06 -4.78 -4.92
C GLY A 197 2.73 -3.57 -5.58
N PHE A 198 1.95 -2.70 -6.19
CA PHE A 198 2.45 -1.48 -6.81
C PHE A 198 2.90 -0.40 -5.81
N GLU A 199 2.55 -0.51 -4.53
CA GLU A 199 3.14 0.32 -3.46
C GLU A 199 4.59 -0.06 -3.11
N PHE A 200 5.02 -1.27 -3.48
CA PHE A 200 6.35 -1.79 -3.15
C PHE A 200 7.50 -0.85 -3.56
N PRO A 201 7.55 -0.26 -4.77
CA PRO A 201 8.63 0.65 -5.15
C PRO A 201 8.64 1.92 -4.29
N LEU A 202 7.45 2.40 -3.89
CA LEU A 202 7.32 3.56 -3.02
C LEU A 202 7.93 3.28 -1.64
N VAL A 203 7.67 2.08 -1.11
CA VAL A 203 8.27 1.61 0.16
C VAL A 203 9.80 1.53 0.03
N LEU A 204 10.34 0.99 -1.08
CA LEU A 204 11.79 0.93 -1.29
C LEU A 204 12.44 2.31 -1.37
N VAL A 205 11.86 3.23 -2.14
CA VAL A 205 12.35 4.61 -2.23
C VAL A 205 12.29 5.28 -0.86
N PHE A 206 11.22 5.06 -0.12
CA PHE A 206 11.05 5.58 1.22
C PHE A 206 12.13 5.06 2.19
N LEU A 207 12.40 3.75 2.21
CA LEU A 207 13.47 3.15 3.03
C LEU A 207 14.87 3.70 2.66
N GLN A 208 15.07 4.07 1.40
CA GLN A 208 16.29 4.76 0.97
C GLN A 208 16.33 6.22 1.46
N LEU A 209 15.17 6.90 1.53
CA LEU A 209 15.09 8.28 2.04
C LEU A 209 15.49 8.37 3.51
N ILE A 210 15.01 7.45 4.34
CA ILE A 210 15.33 7.39 5.77
C ILE A 210 16.71 6.77 6.06
N GLY A 211 17.42 6.29 5.02
CA GLY A 211 18.79 5.76 5.16
C GLY A 211 18.88 4.30 5.64
N VAL A 212 17.74 3.59 5.79
CA VAL A 212 17.72 2.17 6.15
C VAL A 212 18.28 1.30 5.02
N LEU A 213 17.98 1.66 3.78
CA LEU A 213 18.49 0.97 2.58
C LEU A 213 19.40 1.89 1.79
N THR A 214 20.51 1.34 1.29
CA THR A 214 21.40 2.04 0.37
C THR A 214 21.26 1.46 -1.05
N PRO A 215 21.43 2.26 -2.11
CA PRO A 215 21.40 1.75 -3.48
C PRO A 215 22.46 0.66 -3.73
N ALA A 216 23.58 0.72 -3.01
CA ALA A 216 24.64 -0.29 -3.08
C ALA A 216 24.19 -1.62 -2.46
N ALA A 217 23.50 -1.58 -1.31
CA ALA A 217 22.94 -2.77 -0.69
C ALA A 217 21.90 -3.44 -1.61
N LEU A 218 20.96 -2.65 -2.17
CA LEU A 218 19.96 -3.18 -3.10
C LEU A 218 20.62 -3.83 -4.33
N ARG A 219 21.67 -3.22 -4.90
CA ARG A 219 22.43 -3.85 -6.01
C ARG A 219 23.06 -5.17 -5.64
N ARG A 220 23.63 -5.27 -4.45
CA ARG A 220 24.29 -6.49 -3.96
C ARG A 220 23.28 -7.62 -3.71
N THR A 221 22.06 -7.29 -3.31
CA THR A 221 21.00 -8.26 -2.95
C THR A 221 20.04 -8.57 -4.10
N ARG A 222 20.31 -8.10 -5.34
CA ARG A 222 19.42 -8.29 -6.51
C ARG A 222 18.90 -9.71 -6.68
N ARG A 223 19.79 -10.71 -6.66
CA ARG A 223 19.43 -12.13 -6.83
C ARG A 223 18.41 -12.61 -5.78
N TYR A 224 18.56 -12.15 -4.53
CA TYR A 224 17.64 -12.49 -3.46
C TYR A 224 16.34 -11.69 -3.57
N ALA A 225 16.42 -10.45 -4.04
CA ALA A 225 15.25 -9.61 -4.26
C ALA A 225 14.35 -10.18 -5.36
N VAL A 226 14.92 -10.70 -6.45
CA VAL A 226 14.14 -11.36 -7.51
C VAL A 226 13.35 -12.54 -6.94
N VAL A 227 14.01 -13.42 -6.20
CA VAL A 227 13.36 -14.58 -5.57
C VAL A 227 12.32 -14.12 -4.55
N GLY A 228 12.65 -13.11 -3.71
CA GLY A 228 11.76 -12.57 -2.71
C GLY A 228 10.52 -11.90 -3.30
N ILE A 229 10.66 -11.17 -4.41
CA ILE A 229 9.53 -10.55 -5.12
C ILE A 229 8.62 -11.63 -5.70
N VAL A 230 9.16 -12.63 -6.39
CA VAL A 230 8.35 -13.71 -6.95
C VAL A 230 7.65 -14.51 -5.86
N ALA A 231 8.32 -14.80 -4.75
CA ALA A 231 7.72 -15.46 -3.60
C ALA A 231 6.61 -14.59 -2.96
N LEU A 232 6.85 -13.29 -2.81
CA LEU A 232 5.86 -12.35 -2.30
C LEU A 232 4.62 -12.30 -3.20
N VAL A 233 4.82 -12.20 -4.51
CA VAL A 233 3.73 -12.22 -5.51
C VAL A 233 2.96 -13.52 -5.44
N ALA A 234 3.63 -14.67 -5.34
CA ALA A 234 2.96 -15.97 -5.23
C ALA A 234 2.07 -16.10 -3.98
N VAL A 235 2.44 -15.42 -2.88
CA VAL A 235 1.61 -15.36 -1.67
C VAL A 235 0.46 -14.35 -1.81
N LEU A 236 0.70 -13.23 -2.48
CA LEU A 236 -0.30 -12.16 -2.65
C LEU A 236 -1.38 -12.52 -3.67
N THR A 237 -1.03 -13.24 -4.75
CA THR A 237 -1.98 -13.60 -5.80
C THR A 237 -2.91 -14.73 -5.34
N PRO A 238 -4.24 -14.52 -5.37
CA PRO A 238 -5.21 -15.49 -4.86
C PRO A 238 -5.37 -16.73 -5.74
N SER A 239 -4.94 -16.66 -6.99
CA SER A 239 -5.10 -17.73 -8.00
C SER A 239 -3.92 -18.70 -8.06
N GLY A 240 -2.72 -18.27 -7.67
CA GLY A 240 -1.50 -19.07 -7.77
C GLY A 240 -1.13 -19.50 -9.20
N ASP A 241 -1.80 -18.94 -10.23
CA ASP A 241 -1.55 -19.27 -11.63
C ASP A 241 -0.29 -18.56 -12.16
N PRO A 242 0.47 -19.20 -13.08
CA PRO A 242 1.70 -18.63 -13.61
C PRO A 242 1.50 -17.32 -14.38
N PHE A 243 0.33 -17.12 -14.96
CA PHE A 243 0.03 -15.95 -15.77
C PHE A 243 -0.08 -14.69 -14.92
N THR A 244 -0.92 -14.70 -13.86
CA THR A 244 -1.05 -13.59 -12.92
C THR A 244 0.24 -13.34 -12.15
N LEU A 245 0.97 -14.41 -11.81
CA LEU A 245 2.26 -14.31 -11.16
C LEU A 245 3.26 -13.54 -12.02
N LEU A 246 3.35 -13.82 -13.32
CA LEU A 246 4.25 -13.10 -14.23
C LEU A 246 3.80 -11.65 -14.44
N ILE A 247 2.51 -11.40 -14.65
CA ILE A 247 1.97 -10.04 -14.86
C ILE A 247 2.27 -9.12 -13.69
N LEU A 248 2.25 -9.60 -12.45
CA LEU A 248 2.58 -8.79 -11.29
C LEU A 248 4.08 -8.75 -11.01
N SER A 249 4.81 -9.87 -11.19
CA SER A 249 6.24 -9.93 -10.90
C SER A 249 7.07 -9.04 -11.82
N VAL A 250 6.75 -9.00 -13.12
CA VAL A 250 7.51 -8.20 -14.10
C VAL A 250 7.52 -6.71 -13.75
N PRO A 251 6.37 -6.02 -13.55
CA PRO A 251 6.41 -4.62 -13.12
C PRO A 251 7.08 -4.43 -11.77
N MET A 252 6.89 -5.33 -10.80
CA MET A 252 7.56 -5.21 -9.50
C MET A 252 9.09 -5.28 -9.62
N LEU A 253 9.62 -6.15 -10.48
CA LEU A 253 11.05 -6.22 -10.77
C LEU A 253 11.56 -4.95 -11.48
N LEU A 254 10.80 -4.43 -12.43
CA LEU A 254 11.12 -3.14 -13.08
C LEU A 254 11.14 -2.00 -12.06
N PHE A 255 10.18 -1.94 -11.17
CA PHE A 255 10.12 -0.95 -10.10
C PHE A 255 11.28 -1.09 -9.09
N TYR A 256 11.71 -2.30 -8.81
CA TYR A 256 12.90 -2.53 -7.98
C TYR A 256 14.15 -1.90 -8.62
N GLU A 257 14.36 -2.10 -9.93
CA GLU A 257 15.48 -1.49 -10.66
C GLU A 257 15.35 0.04 -10.73
N LEU A 258 14.14 0.56 -10.93
CA LEU A 258 13.87 2.01 -10.89
C LEU A 258 14.18 2.59 -9.52
N ALA A 259 13.84 1.92 -8.42
CA ALA A 259 14.16 2.37 -7.07
C ALA A 259 15.68 2.45 -6.83
N ILE A 260 16.45 1.49 -7.35
CA ILE A 260 17.93 1.54 -7.32
C ILE A 260 18.45 2.73 -8.12
N LEU A 261 17.90 2.98 -9.30
CA LEU A 261 18.32 4.09 -10.18
C LEU A 261 18.05 5.44 -9.52
N VAL A 262 16.85 5.65 -8.98
CA VAL A 262 16.45 6.87 -8.28
C VAL A 262 17.37 7.14 -7.08
N GLY A 263 17.65 6.12 -6.27
CA GLY A 263 18.57 6.24 -5.15
C GLY A 263 19.99 6.59 -5.58
N ALA A 264 20.51 5.94 -6.62
CA ALA A 264 21.84 6.22 -7.15
C ALA A 264 21.98 7.64 -7.73
N LEU A 265 20.95 8.13 -8.41
CA LEU A 265 20.93 9.51 -8.94
C LEU A 265 20.90 10.55 -7.81
N ARG A 266 20.14 10.28 -6.74
CA ARG A 266 20.11 11.14 -5.56
C ARG A 266 21.48 11.21 -4.87
N ASP A 267 22.15 10.07 -4.68
CA ASP A 267 23.48 10.02 -4.06
C ASP A 267 24.51 10.77 -4.89
N ARG A 268 24.47 10.65 -6.22
CA ARG A 268 25.34 11.43 -7.12
C ARG A 268 25.12 12.93 -6.99
N ARG A 269 23.86 13.39 -6.89
CA ARG A 269 23.54 14.82 -6.71
C ARG A 269 24.03 15.32 -5.35
N ARG A 270 23.85 14.55 -4.26
CA ARG A 270 24.35 14.92 -2.92
C ARG A 270 25.87 15.02 -2.88
N ARG A 271 26.61 14.11 -3.53
CA ARG A 271 28.06 14.16 -3.63
C ARG A 271 28.54 15.39 -4.39
N ARG A 272 27.92 15.73 -5.51
CA ARG A 272 28.24 16.95 -6.30
C ARG A 272 27.99 18.26 -5.52
N ALA A 273 26.95 18.29 -4.70
CA ALA A 273 26.64 19.46 -3.86
C ALA A 273 27.60 19.64 -2.68
N ARG A 274 28.32 18.58 -2.25
CA ARG A 274 29.33 18.68 -1.19
C ARG A 274 30.72 19.10 -1.68
N VAL A 275 30.98 18.99 -2.98
CA VAL A 275 32.27 19.32 -3.62
C VAL A 275 32.28 20.78 -4.13
N ARG A 276 31.13 21.44 -4.19
CA ARG A 276 30.97 22.89 -4.44
C ARG A 276 30.83 23.65 -3.14
#